data_b9b037cf7a95ddae23a7be0862be5b95
#
_entry.id   b9b037cf7a95ddae23a7be0862be5b95
#
_cell.length_a   1.000
_cell.length_b   1.000
_cell.length_c   1.000
_cell.angle_alpha   90.00
_cell.angle_beta   90.00
_cell.angle_gamma   90.00
#
_symmetry.space_group_name_H-M   'P 1'
#
loop_
_entity.id
_entity.type
_entity.pdbx_description
1 polymer ?
#
loop_
_entity_poly.entity_id
_entity_poly.type
_entity_poly.pdbx_seq_one_letter_code
_entity_poly.pdbx_strand_id
1 'polypeptide(L)'
;MCRVLGVSPSGYYAWRTRPPSARSRTNAALLERIRTIHKDSRETYGSPRVHVDLVAEGHRHGRKRVARLMRAAGLVGASRRKGCWTTRRDRDARPAPDLVSRDFRAAGPDRLWVADITYVPTWAGFLYLSVVLDAWSRRVVGWAMANHLRTELVLDALDMALWRRRPDDVIHHSDQGCQYTSVAFGARCREAGVRPSMGSVGDAYDNALAESFFATLECELLDRRRFRTQAEARMAIFSFLEGWYNPHRRHSSIGYDSPVQFERRHRTALEPRIEKTDRVGSPESHDLVPA
;
A
#
# COMPACT_ATOMS: atom_id res chain seq x y z
N MET A 1 -38.91 -5.01 41.98
CA MET A 1 -38.27 -5.17 40.64
C MET A 1 -38.22 -6.64 40.23
N CYS A 2 -37.61 -7.59 41.00
CA CYS A 2 -37.47 -9.01 40.60
C CYS A 2 -38.82 -9.69 40.33
N ARG A 3 -39.87 -9.42 41.15
CA ARG A 3 -41.25 -9.93 40.93
C ARG A 3 -41.85 -9.45 39.61
N VAL A 4 -41.60 -8.20 39.22
CA VAL A 4 -42.14 -7.60 37.98
C VAL A 4 -41.45 -8.19 36.74
N LEU A 5 -40.16 -8.52 36.87
CA LEU A 5 -39.36 -9.10 35.79
C LEU A 5 -39.37 -10.65 35.75
N GLY A 6 -40.12 -11.29 36.66
CA GLY A 6 -40.24 -12.75 36.72
C GLY A 6 -38.92 -13.48 37.05
N VAL A 7 -37.95 -12.81 37.71
CA VAL A 7 -36.65 -13.37 38.09
C VAL A 7 -36.54 -13.60 39.59
N SER A 8 -35.86 -14.65 40.04
CA SER A 8 -35.62 -14.89 41.44
C SER A 8 -34.69 -13.83 42.04
N PRO A 9 -34.94 -13.30 43.25
CA PRO A 9 -34.02 -12.37 43.91
C PRO A 9 -32.59 -12.95 44.05
N SER A 10 -32.46 -14.23 44.44
CA SER A 10 -31.17 -14.90 44.57
C SER A 10 -30.44 -14.99 43.25
N GLY A 11 -31.14 -15.31 42.16
CA GLY A 11 -30.59 -15.33 40.79
C GLY A 11 -30.09 -13.95 40.35
N TYR A 12 -30.82 -12.89 40.66
CA TYR A 12 -30.44 -11.52 40.39
C TYR A 12 -29.13 -11.12 41.13
N TYR A 13 -29.08 -11.38 42.44
CA TYR A 13 -27.88 -11.04 43.21
C TYR A 13 -26.68 -11.89 42.83
N ALA A 14 -26.84 -13.18 42.57
CA ALA A 14 -25.77 -14.05 42.05
C ALA A 14 -25.29 -13.59 40.69
N TRP A 15 -26.15 -13.13 39.77
CA TRP A 15 -25.77 -12.55 38.50
C TRP A 15 -25.01 -11.24 38.67
N ARG A 16 -25.50 -10.34 39.56
CA ARG A 16 -24.89 -9.04 39.79
C ARG A 16 -23.48 -9.13 40.40
N THR A 17 -23.23 -10.10 41.30
CA THR A 17 -21.94 -10.28 41.98
C THR A 17 -21.03 -11.27 41.29
N ARG A 18 -21.48 -11.95 40.23
CA ARG A 18 -20.70 -12.95 39.51
C ARG A 18 -19.44 -12.30 38.87
N PRO A 19 -18.25 -12.84 39.15
CA PRO A 19 -17.05 -12.36 38.50
C PRO A 19 -17.11 -12.59 36.98
N PRO A 20 -16.41 -11.78 36.17
CA PRO A 20 -16.36 -11.94 34.72
C PRO A 20 -15.97 -13.37 34.32
N SER A 21 -16.70 -13.96 33.38
CA SER A 21 -16.40 -15.30 32.86
C SER A 21 -15.00 -15.37 32.25
N ALA A 22 -14.42 -16.56 32.14
CA ALA A 22 -13.13 -16.76 31.46
C ALA A 22 -13.15 -16.18 30.03
N ARG A 23 -14.26 -16.36 29.32
CA ARG A 23 -14.48 -15.78 27.99
C ARG A 23 -14.51 -14.24 28.00
N SER A 24 -15.10 -13.63 29.02
CA SER A 24 -15.14 -12.17 29.20
C SER A 24 -13.72 -11.62 29.44
N ARG A 25 -12.96 -12.26 30.32
CA ARG A 25 -11.55 -11.89 30.57
C ARG A 25 -10.68 -12.00 29.33
N THR A 26 -10.79 -13.12 28.59
CA THR A 26 -10.08 -13.30 27.31
C THR A 26 -10.52 -12.27 26.25
N ASN A 27 -11.80 -11.90 26.21
CA ASN A 27 -12.26 -10.85 25.30
C ASN A 27 -11.71 -9.47 25.67
N ALA A 28 -11.59 -9.15 26.95
CA ALA A 28 -11.02 -7.89 27.40
C ALA A 28 -9.54 -7.78 27.00
N ALA A 29 -8.73 -8.82 27.26
CA ALA A 29 -7.32 -8.86 26.86
C ALA A 29 -7.16 -8.76 25.34
N LEU A 30 -7.99 -9.48 24.57
CA LEU A 30 -7.98 -9.40 23.11
C LEU A 30 -8.37 -8.01 22.61
N LEU A 31 -9.35 -7.36 23.26
CA LEU A 31 -9.77 -6.02 22.87
C LEU A 31 -8.67 -4.99 23.07
N GLU A 32 -7.91 -5.07 24.15
CA GLU A 32 -6.76 -4.19 24.36
C GLU A 32 -5.71 -4.37 23.24
N ARG A 33 -5.44 -5.61 22.82
CA ARG A 33 -4.52 -5.83 21.71
C ARG A 33 -5.08 -5.30 20.38
N ILE A 34 -6.38 -5.48 20.12
CA ILE A 34 -7.08 -4.90 18.97
C ILE A 34 -6.95 -3.37 18.95
N ARG A 35 -7.11 -2.70 20.11
CA ARG A 35 -6.95 -1.24 20.23
C ARG A 35 -5.53 -0.80 19.89
N THR A 36 -4.52 -1.52 20.37
CA THR A 36 -3.11 -1.24 20.05
C THR A 36 -2.89 -1.33 18.54
N ILE A 37 -3.23 -2.44 17.91
CA ILE A 37 -3.09 -2.63 16.45
C ILE A 37 -3.84 -1.53 15.67
N HIS A 38 -5.07 -1.20 16.10
CA HIS A 38 -5.87 -0.17 15.45
C HIS A 38 -5.19 1.21 15.57
N LYS A 39 -4.64 1.55 16.73
CA LYS A 39 -3.87 2.78 16.95
C LYS A 39 -2.59 2.81 16.11
N ASP A 40 -1.80 1.73 16.12
CA ASP A 40 -0.55 1.61 15.38
C ASP A 40 -0.77 1.70 13.86
N SER A 41 -1.94 1.23 13.39
CA SER A 41 -2.38 1.39 12.00
C SER A 41 -2.99 2.77 11.70
N ARG A 42 -2.71 3.80 12.50
CA ARG A 42 -3.25 5.16 12.36
C ARG A 42 -4.79 5.20 12.37
N GLU A 43 -5.43 4.25 13.05
CA GLU A 43 -6.88 4.07 13.14
C GLU A 43 -7.55 3.82 11.78
N THR A 44 -6.81 3.25 10.82
CA THR A 44 -7.30 3.01 9.46
C THR A 44 -7.70 1.56 9.21
N TYR A 45 -7.20 0.60 10.02
CA TYR A 45 -7.47 -0.80 9.79
C TYR A 45 -8.86 -1.23 10.25
N GLY A 46 -9.61 -1.81 9.34
CA GLY A 46 -10.82 -2.58 9.67
C GLY A 46 -10.48 -4.01 10.14
N SER A 47 -11.49 -4.74 10.58
CA SER A 47 -11.34 -6.08 11.15
C SER A 47 -10.55 -7.10 10.30
N PRO A 48 -10.54 -7.07 8.94
CA PRO A 48 -9.71 -7.99 8.18
C PRO A 48 -8.21 -7.80 8.40
N ARG A 49 -7.71 -6.55 8.36
CA ARG A 49 -6.30 -6.23 8.57
C ARG A 49 -5.89 -6.41 10.03
N VAL A 50 -6.71 -5.97 10.97
CA VAL A 50 -6.50 -6.21 12.42
C VAL A 50 -6.38 -7.71 12.72
N HIS A 51 -7.23 -8.54 12.10
CA HIS A 51 -7.16 -10.00 12.26
C HIS A 51 -5.83 -10.56 11.74
N VAL A 52 -5.32 -10.08 10.60
CA VAL A 52 -4.03 -10.53 10.05
C VAL A 52 -2.88 -10.17 10.98
N ASP A 53 -2.89 -8.95 11.57
CA ASP A 53 -1.86 -8.54 12.54
C ASP A 53 -1.92 -9.40 13.80
N LEU A 54 -3.10 -9.67 14.35
CA LEU A 54 -3.27 -10.57 15.49
C LEU A 54 -2.70 -11.97 15.21
N VAL A 55 -2.95 -12.51 14.01
CA VAL A 55 -2.41 -13.83 13.61
C VAL A 55 -0.89 -13.77 13.49
N ALA A 56 -0.33 -12.70 12.93
CA ALA A 56 1.12 -12.50 12.82
C ALA A 56 1.80 -12.42 14.19
N GLU A 57 1.09 -11.93 15.22
CA GLU A 57 1.54 -11.89 16.62
C GLU A 57 1.29 -13.20 17.39
N GLY A 58 0.78 -14.24 16.71
CA GLY A 58 0.49 -15.54 17.33
C GLY A 58 -0.90 -15.66 17.97
N HIS A 59 -1.75 -14.64 17.91
CA HIS A 59 -3.10 -14.65 18.44
C HIS A 59 -4.09 -15.32 17.49
N ARG A 60 -4.37 -16.61 17.66
CA ARG A 60 -5.29 -17.40 16.81
C ARG A 60 -6.75 -17.22 17.23
N HIS A 61 -7.38 -16.15 16.76
CA HIS A 61 -8.81 -15.88 16.98
C HIS A 61 -9.56 -15.76 15.65
N GLY A 62 -10.83 -16.19 15.63
CA GLY A 62 -11.65 -16.13 14.41
C GLY A 62 -11.99 -14.68 14.01
N ARG A 63 -12.00 -14.37 12.71
CA ARG A 63 -12.34 -13.05 12.14
C ARG A 63 -13.66 -12.48 12.66
N LYS A 64 -14.70 -13.33 12.79
CA LYS A 64 -16.03 -12.93 13.31
C LYS A 64 -15.94 -12.42 14.76
N ARG A 65 -15.05 -13.01 15.59
CA ARG A 65 -14.84 -12.57 16.98
C ARG A 65 -14.17 -11.20 17.02
N VAL A 66 -13.12 -11.00 16.21
CA VAL A 66 -12.44 -9.70 16.09
C VAL A 66 -13.41 -8.60 15.62
N ALA A 67 -14.15 -8.86 14.54
CA ALA A 67 -15.13 -7.90 14.00
C ALA A 67 -16.22 -7.53 15.04
N ARG A 68 -16.69 -8.50 15.82
CA ARG A 68 -17.67 -8.25 16.88
C ARG A 68 -17.10 -7.37 18.00
N LEU A 69 -15.87 -7.65 18.45
CA LEU A 69 -15.21 -6.86 19.50
C LEU A 69 -14.92 -5.44 19.02
N MET A 70 -14.44 -5.25 17.79
CA MET A 70 -14.24 -3.93 17.19
C MET A 70 -15.55 -3.14 17.14
N ARG A 71 -16.64 -3.77 16.67
CA ARG A 71 -17.97 -3.12 16.61
C ARG A 71 -18.45 -2.71 18.00
N ALA A 72 -18.33 -3.60 18.99
CA ALA A 72 -18.75 -3.31 20.37
C ALA A 72 -17.93 -2.18 21.01
N ALA A 73 -16.69 -1.97 20.57
CA ALA A 73 -15.81 -0.91 21.04
C ALA A 73 -15.86 0.36 20.17
N GLY A 74 -16.71 0.43 19.14
CA GLY A 74 -16.80 1.57 18.23
C GLY A 74 -15.58 1.75 17.31
N LEU A 75 -14.72 0.71 17.16
CA LEU A 75 -13.53 0.78 16.31
C LEU A 75 -13.90 0.52 14.85
N VAL A 76 -13.66 1.52 14.00
CA VAL A 76 -14.03 1.49 12.58
C VAL A 76 -12.79 1.78 11.73
N GLY A 77 -12.57 0.96 10.68
CA GLY A 77 -11.51 1.22 9.72
C GLY A 77 -11.87 2.32 8.73
N ALA A 78 -10.86 2.95 8.13
CA ALA A 78 -11.06 3.89 7.03
C ALA A 78 -11.73 3.21 5.84
N SER A 79 -12.77 3.83 5.30
CA SER A 79 -13.56 3.32 4.17
C SER A 79 -13.82 4.43 3.18
N ARG A 80 -13.74 4.11 1.90
CA ARG A 80 -14.06 5.04 0.82
C ARG A 80 -15.53 5.50 0.96
N ARG A 81 -15.75 6.80 1.12
CA ARG A 81 -17.11 7.36 1.03
C ARG A 81 -17.54 7.27 -0.43
N LYS A 82 -18.71 6.71 -0.69
CA LYS A 82 -19.30 6.72 -2.05
C LYS A 82 -19.67 8.16 -2.41
N GLY A 83 -19.04 8.69 -3.43
CA GLY A 83 -19.48 9.96 -4.04
C GLY A 83 -18.34 10.79 -4.58
N CYS A 84 -18.41 11.03 -5.82
CA CYS A 84 -18.04 12.13 -6.69
C CYS A 84 -17.16 11.72 -7.88
N TRP A 85 -17.68 11.92 -9.05
CA TRP A 85 -17.00 11.76 -10.35
C TRP A 85 -16.45 13.13 -10.76
N THR A 86 -15.15 13.24 -11.08
CA THR A 86 -14.50 14.54 -11.28
C THR A 86 -13.71 14.72 -12.57
N THR A 87 -13.85 13.88 -13.61
CA THR A 87 -13.01 14.02 -14.83
C THR A 87 -13.81 14.36 -16.08
N ARG A 88 -13.41 15.43 -16.80
CA ARG A 88 -13.85 15.80 -18.16
C ARG A 88 -12.68 15.65 -19.13
N ARG A 89 -12.98 15.11 -20.32
CA ARG A 89 -12.09 14.67 -21.38
C ARG A 89 -11.68 15.79 -22.34
N ASP A 90 -10.43 15.78 -22.85
CA ASP A 90 -9.96 16.50 -24.04
C ASP A 90 -9.83 15.55 -25.24
N ARG A 91 -10.16 16.03 -26.47
CA ARG A 91 -10.43 15.17 -27.63
C ARG A 91 -9.33 15.11 -28.70
N ASP A 92 -8.24 15.88 -28.64
CA ASP A 92 -7.38 16.16 -29.82
C ASP A 92 -5.91 15.68 -29.75
N ALA A 93 -5.46 14.94 -28.72
CA ALA A 93 -4.08 14.46 -28.60
C ALA A 93 -3.88 13.03 -29.19
N ARG A 94 -2.78 12.79 -29.92
CA ARG A 94 -2.37 11.44 -30.38
C ARG A 94 -1.54 10.75 -29.29
N PRO A 95 -2.03 9.68 -28.67
CA PRO A 95 -1.35 9.00 -27.56
C PRO A 95 -0.33 7.97 -28.02
N ALA A 96 0.59 7.59 -27.09
CA ALA A 96 1.39 6.38 -27.19
C ALA A 96 0.49 5.13 -27.18
N PRO A 97 0.91 3.99 -27.78
CA PRO A 97 0.11 2.77 -27.80
C PRO A 97 -0.11 2.23 -26.39
N ASP A 98 -1.29 1.70 -26.13
CA ASP A 98 -1.58 0.96 -24.89
C ASP A 98 -0.88 -0.40 -24.93
N LEU A 99 0.16 -0.57 -24.12
CA LEU A 99 0.93 -1.82 -23.98
C LEU A 99 0.40 -2.70 -22.84
N VAL A 100 -0.56 -2.21 -22.06
CA VAL A 100 -1.03 -2.89 -20.83
C VAL A 100 -2.35 -3.61 -21.07
N SER A 101 -3.21 -3.10 -21.96
CA SER A 101 -4.51 -3.70 -22.32
C SER A 101 -5.32 -4.11 -21.08
N ARG A 102 -5.32 -3.27 -20.02
CA ARG A 102 -6.00 -3.50 -18.72
C ARG A 102 -5.45 -4.66 -17.89
N ASP A 103 -4.38 -5.31 -18.31
CA ASP A 103 -3.72 -6.33 -17.48
C ASP A 103 -2.59 -5.70 -16.65
N PHE A 104 -2.93 -5.26 -15.43
CA PHE A 104 -1.99 -4.71 -14.45
C PHE A 104 -1.27 -5.79 -13.64
N ARG A 105 -1.22 -7.03 -14.13
CA ARG A 105 -0.45 -8.12 -13.51
C ARG A 105 0.97 -8.10 -14.05
N ALA A 106 1.89 -7.63 -13.24
CA ALA A 106 3.30 -7.72 -13.56
C ALA A 106 3.87 -9.07 -13.09
N ALA A 107 4.72 -9.70 -13.89
CA ALA A 107 5.35 -10.98 -13.58
C ALA A 107 6.45 -10.86 -12.49
N GLY A 108 6.92 -9.64 -12.22
CA GLY A 108 7.98 -9.36 -11.25
C GLY A 108 8.11 -7.86 -11.00
N PRO A 109 9.05 -7.49 -10.10
CA PRO A 109 9.29 -6.08 -9.81
C PRO A 109 9.81 -5.34 -11.05
N ASP A 110 9.48 -4.07 -11.13
CA ASP A 110 9.98 -3.13 -12.14
C ASP A 110 9.73 -3.56 -13.60
N ARG A 111 8.63 -4.30 -13.86
CA ARG A 111 8.17 -4.63 -15.22
C ARG A 111 7.08 -3.69 -15.70
N LEU A 112 6.26 -3.22 -14.79
CA LEU A 112 5.18 -2.29 -15.06
C LEU A 112 5.09 -1.27 -13.93
N TRP A 113 5.31 -0.02 -14.26
CA TRP A 113 5.04 1.12 -13.39
C TRP A 113 3.76 1.81 -13.84
N VAL A 114 2.95 2.22 -12.89
CA VAL A 114 1.72 2.98 -13.13
C VAL A 114 1.88 4.34 -12.48
N ALA A 115 1.66 5.40 -13.24
CA ALA A 115 1.82 6.77 -12.76
C ALA A 115 0.56 7.60 -12.97
N ASP A 116 0.39 8.56 -12.07
CA ASP A 116 -0.73 9.50 -12.13
C ASP A 116 -0.46 10.71 -11.23
N ILE A 117 -1.29 11.76 -11.39
CA ILE A 117 -1.19 13.00 -10.65
C ILE A 117 -2.50 13.25 -9.91
N THR A 118 -2.38 13.68 -8.65
CA THR A 118 -3.51 14.21 -7.88
C THR A 118 -3.19 15.59 -7.31
N TYR A 119 -4.23 16.30 -6.90
CA TYR A 119 -4.08 17.57 -6.18
C TYR A 119 -4.50 17.42 -4.72
N VAL A 120 -3.79 18.11 -3.85
CA VAL A 120 -4.02 18.15 -2.40
C VAL A 120 -4.42 19.57 -2.03
N PRO A 121 -5.66 19.80 -1.59
CA PRO A 121 -6.09 21.13 -1.21
C PRO A 121 -5.43 21.55 0.11
N THR A 122 -4.92 22.80 0.13
CA THR A 122 -4.46 23.47 1.35
C THR A 122 -5.09 24.86 1.41
N TRP A 123 -5.05 25.50 2.57
CA TRP A 123 -5.54 26.88 2.67
C TRP A 123 -4.67 27.87 1.86
N ALA A 124 -3.41 27.51 1.58
CA ALA A 124 -2.48 28.29 0.77
C ALA A 124 -2.49 27.89 -0.72
N GLY A 125 -3.56 27.23 -1.21
CA GLY A 125 -3.69 26.77 -2.58
C GLY A 125 -3.41 25.27 -2.75
N PHE A 126 -3.43 24.79 -4.00
CA PHE A 126 -3.22 23.38 -4.30
C PHE A 126 -1.73 22.99 -4.26
N LEU A 127 -1.47 21.81 -3.70
CA LEU A 127 -0.23 21.07 -3.88
C LEU A 127 -0.51 19.92 -4.83
N TYR A 128 0.29 19.75 -5.86
CA TYR A 128 0.19 18.64 -6.80
C TYR A 128 1.14 17.52 -6.39
N LEU A 129 0.67 16.29 -6.45
CA LEU A 129 1.44 15.09 -6.14
C LEU A 129 1.43 14.17 -7.37
N SER A 130 2.60 13.91 -7.95
CA SER A 130 2.82 12.85 -8.92
C SER A 130 3.37 11.63 -8.22
N VAL A 131 2.89 10.43 -8.59
CA VAL A 131 3.35 9.15 -8.05
C VAL A 131 3.67 8.17 -9.16
N VAL A 132 4.65 7.30 -8.90
CA VAL A 132 4.98 6.14 -9.71
C VAL A 132 4.89 4.91 -8.82
N LEU A 133 4.00 3.97 -9.18
CA LEU A 133 3.73 2.74 -8.45
C LEU A 133 4.24 1.53 -9.22
N ASP A 134 4.98 0.65 -8.57
CA ASP A 134 5.25 -0.67 -9.11
C ASP A 134 3.99 -1.54 -9.04
N ALA A 135 3.51 -2.01 -10.18
CA ALA A 135 2.26 -2.76 -10.29
C ALA A 135 2.32 -4.12 -9.59
N TRP A 136 3.49 -4.73 -9.49
CA TRP A 136 3.69 -6.03 -8.86
C TRP A 136 3.61 -5.94 -7.33
N SER A 137 4.38 -5.04 -6.74
CA SER A 137 4.50 -4.90 -5.28
C SER A 137 3.57 -3.88 -4.66
N ARG A 138 2.89 -3.05 -5.47
CA ARG A 138 2.10 -1.90 -5.02
C ARG A 138 2.94 -0.81 -4.34
N ARG A 139 4.25 -0.88 -4.47
CA ARG A 139 5.17 0.08 -3.87
C ARG A 139 5.17 1.39 -4.64
N VAL A 140 5.10 2.50 -3.92
CA VAL A 140 5.40 3.82 -4.48
C VAL A 140 6.92 3.90 -4.62
N VAL A 141 7.41 3.81 -5.85
CA VAL A 141 8.85 3.78 -6.17
C VAL A 141 9.39 5.18 -6.47
N GLY A 142 8.54 6.08 -6.98
CA GLY A 142 8.85 7.48 -7.20
C GLY A 142 7.68 8.39 -6.88
N TRP A 143 7.95 9.60 -6.44
CA TRP A 143 6.97 10.63 -6.20
C TRP A 143 7.60 12.02 -6.20
N ALA A 144 6.83 13.01 -6.59
CA ALA A 144 7.22 14.43 -6.53
C ALA A 144 6.03 15.29 -6.13
N MET A 145 6.32 16.46 -5.55
CA MET A 145 5.29 17.42 -5.16
C MET A 145 5.68 18.83 -5.58
N ALA A 146 4.77 19.54 -6.24
CA ALA A 146 4.97 20.93 -6.67
C ALA A 146 3.71 21.79 -6.43
N ASN A 147 3.86 23.08 -6.49
CA ASN A 147 2.74 24.05 -6.47
C ASN A 147 2.21 24.36 -7.89
N HIS A 148 2.67 23.60 -8.89
CA HIS A 148 2.30 23.72 -10.29
C HIS A 148 2.13 22.36 -10.95
N LEU A 149 1.40 22.31 -12.07
CA LEU A 149 1.12 21.10 -12.83
C LEU A 149 1.91 21.10 -14.16
N ARG A 150 3.22 21.32 -14.10
CA ARG A 150 4.10 21.30 -15.27
C ARG A 150 4.73 19.93 -15.43
N THR A 151 5.37 19.70 -16.60
CA THR A 151 6.05 18.44 -16.93
C THR A 151 7.16 18.08 -15.95
N GLU A 152 7.84 19.06 -15.35
CA GLU A 152 8.89 18.84 -14.35
C GLU A 152 8.39 17.98 -13.18
N LEU A 153 7.12 18.12 -12.78
CA LEU A 153 6.55 17.34 -11.69
C LEU A 153 6.58 15.83 -11.98
N VAL A 154 6.26 15.42 -13.21
CA VAL A 154 6.27 14.00 -13.58
C VAL A 154 7.68 13.50 -13.88
N LEU A 155 8.55 14.38 -14.37
CA LEU A 155 9.98 14.06 -14.56
C LEU A 155 10.67 13.80 -13.23
N ASP A 156 10.47 14.65 -12.22
CA ASP A 156 11.03 14.47 -10.88
C ASP A 156 10.58 13.15 -10.24
N ALA A 157 9.30 12.78 -10.42
CA ALA A 157 8.76 11.51 -9.91
C ALA A 157 9.39 10.31 -10.66
N LEU A 158 9.53 10.39 -11.98
CA LEU A 158 10.17 9.37 -12.80
C LEU A 158 11.65 9.23 -12.44
N ASP A 159 12.39 10.33 -12.31
CA ASP A 159 13.82 10.33 -11.98
C ASP A 159 14.06 9.72 -10.58
N MET A 160 13.20 10.02 -9.60
CA MET A 160 13.26 9.34 -8.30
C MET A 160 13.08 7.83 -8.44
N ALA A 161 12.11 7.38 -9.25
CA ALA A 161 11.86 5.97 -9.48
C ALA A 161 13.07 5.29 -10.15
N LEU A 162 13.61 5.90 -11.19
CA LEU A 162 14.79 5.44 -11.91
C LEU A 162 16.02 5.31 -10.99
N TRP A 163 16.28 6.34 -10.18
CA TRP A 163 17.41 6.34 -9.26
C TRP A 163 17.30 5.23 -8.19
N ARG A 164 16.09 5.02 -7.66
CA ARG A 164 15.84 4.02 -6.61
C ARG A 164 15.85 2.59 -7.13
N ARG A 165 15.38 2.37 -8.35
CA ARG A 165 15.07 1.03 -8.86
C ARG A 165 16.03 0.54 -9.92
N ARG A 166 16.59 1.43 -10.72
CA ARG A 166 17.48 1.12 -11.85
C ARG A 166 16.90 -0.02 -12.71
N PRO A 167 15.67 0.15 -13.22
CA PRO A 167 14.98 -0.90 -13.94
C PRO A 167 15.69 -1.23 -15.26
N ASP A 168 15.50 -2.47 -15.69
CA ASP A 168 15.84 -2.92 -17.02
C ASP A 168 14.55 -3.23 -17.78
N ASP A 169 14.25 -2.46 -18.85
CA ASP A 169 13.06 -2.60 -19.70
C ASP A 169 11.71 -2.51 -18.93
N VAL A 170 11.44 -1.38 -18.28
CA VAL A 170 10.17 -1.13 -17.59
C VAL A 170 9.16 -0.44 -18.51
N ILE A 171 7.89 -0.85 -18.44
CA ILE A 171 6.77 -0.12 -19.02
C ILE A 171 6.31 0.92 -18.00
N HIS A 172 6.25 2.20 -18.40
CA HIS A 172 5.65 3.27 -17.62
C HIS A 172 4.28 3.63 -18.19
N HIS A 173 3.23 3.21 -17.52
CA HIS A 173 1.84 3.43 -17.92
C HIS A 173 1.24 4.62 -17.18
N SER A 174 0.60 5.54 -17.91
CA SER A 174 -0.08 6.72 -17.37
C SER A 174 -1.37 7.00 -18.13
N ASP A 175 -2.15 7.95 -17.65
CA ASP A 175 -3.20 8.58 -18.44
C ASP A 175 -2.60 9.43 -19.59
N GLN A 176 -3.48 10.01 -20.41
CA GLN A 176 -3.09 10.88 -21.53
C GLN A 176 -2.95 12.35 -21.09
N GLY A 177 -2.55 12.63 -19.86
CA GLY A 177 -2.30 13.97 -19.39
C GLY A 177 -1.21 14.68 -20.21
N CYS A 178 -1.35 16.00 -20.40
CA CYS A 178 -0.39 16.79 -21.20
C CYS A 178 1.05 16.71 -20.68
N GLN A 179 1.26 16.39 -19.42
CA GLN A 179 2.57 16.20 -18.83
C GLN A 179 3.26 14.95 -19.38
N TYR A 180 2.53 13.83 -19.51
CA TYR A 180 3.04 12.55 -19.98
C TYR A 180 3.18 12.52 -21.53
N THR A 181 2.41 13.33 -22.25
CA THR A 181 2.50 13.47 -23.71
C THR A 181 3.56 14.48 -24.16
N SER A 182 4.25 15.14 -23.23
CA SER A 182 5.25 16.14 -23.55
C SER A 182 6.49 15.55 -24.21
N VAL A 183 7.13 16.32 -25.09
CA VAL A 183 8.40 15.93 -25.75
C VAL A 183 9.49 15.63 -24.73
N ALA A 184 9.58 16.42 -23.67
CA ALA A 184 10.57 16.25 -22.61
C ALA A 184 10.40 14.92 -21.86
N PHE A 185 9.17 14.54 -21.52
CA PHE A 185 8.88 13.25 -20.89
C PHE A 185 9.24 12.07 -21.81
N GLY A 186 8.84 12.13 -23.08
CA GLY A 186 9.18 11.09 -24.05
C GLY A 186 10.68 10.97 -24.31
N ALA A 187 11.42 12.08 -24.33
CA ALA A 187 12.89 12.09 -24.44
C ALA A 187 13.53 11.41 -23.22
N ARG A 188 13.09 11.77 -22.01
CA ARG A 188 13.60 11.18 -20.78
C ARG A 188 13.34 9.68 -20.66
N CYS A 189 12.16 9.23 -21.07
CA CYS A 189 11.86 7.79 -21.13
C CYS A 189 12.84 7.05 -22.08
N ARG A 190 13.08 7.57 -23.27
CA ARG A 190 14.04 6.97 -24.23
C ARG A 190 15.44 6.88 -23.68
N GLU A 191 15.94 7.98 -23.09
CA GLU A 191 17.27 8.01 -22.46
C GLU A 191 17.44 6.97 -21.35
N ALA A 192 16.37 6.73 -20.60
CA ALA A 192 16.36 5.80 -19.46
C ALA A 192 15.99 4.35 -19.83
N GLY A 193 15.73 4.04 -21.11
CA GLY A 193 15.27 2.71 -21.53
C GLY A 193 13.85 2.36 -21.01
N VAL A 194 13.05 3.37 -20.68
CA VAL A 194 11.67 3.21 -20.23
C VAL A 194 10.72 3.22 -21.42
N ARG A 195 9.80 2.28 -21.48
CA ARG A 195 8.76 2.22 -22.51
C ARG A 195 7.51 2.95 -22.05
N PRO A 196 7.17 4.13 -22.60
CA PRO A 196 5.93 4.80 -22.26
C PRO A 196 4.74 4.03 -22.83
N SER A 197 3.69 3.92 -22.04
CA SER A 197 2.39 3.36 -22.40
C SER A 197 1.30 4.29 -21.88
N MET A 198 0.24 4.46 -22.67
CA MET A 198 -0.87 5.32 -22.29
C MET A 198 -2.18 4.56 -22.46
N GLY A 199 -3.06 4.68 -21.49
CA GLY A 199 -4.40 4.11 -21.54
C GLY A 199 -5.24 4.72 -22.68
N SER A 200 -6.36 4.09 -23.00
CA SER A 200 -7.29 4.61 -23.97
C SER A 200 -7.98 5.87 -23.45
N VAL A 201 -8.29 6.80 -24.35
CA VAL A 201 -8.88 8.09 -23.97
C VAL A 201 -10.25 7.90 -23.31
N GLY A 202 -10.35 8.24 -22.03
CA GLY A 202 -11.64 8.31 -21.31
C GLY A 202 -12.10 7.00 -20.69
N ASP A 203 -11.23 5.99 -20.55
CA ASP A 203 -11.55 4.78 -19.83
C ASP A 203 -10.94 4.84 -18.40
N ALA A 204 -11.82 4.97 -17.41
CA ALA A 204 -11.44 4.99 -16.00
C ALA A 204 -10.78 3.67 -15.51
N TYR A 205 -10.91 2.58 -16.27
CA TYR A 205 -10.30 1.30 -15.90
C TYR A 205 -8.82 1.20 -16.28
N ASP A 206 -8.36 2.07 -17.17
CA ASP A 206 -6.97 2.03 -17.65
C ASP A 206 -5.94 2.51 -16.62
N ASN A 207 -6.38 3.12 -15.49
CA ASN A 207 -5.49 3.52 -14.40
C ASN A 207 -5.98 3.07 -13.00
N ALA A 208 -6.75 1.98 -12.94
CA ALA A 208 -7.39 1.48 -11.71
C ALA A 208 -6.39 1.28 -10.53
N LEU A 209 -5.11 1.04 -10.82
CA LEU A 209 -4.08 0.90 -9.81
C LEU A 209 -3.77 2.23 -9.11
N ALA A 210 -3.54 3.28 -9.88
CA ALA A 210 -3.29 4.62 -9.35
C ALA A 210 -4.55 5.17 -8.65
N GLU A 211 -5.74 4.96 -9.24
CA GLU A 211 -7.01 5.32 -8.58
C GLU A 211 -7.19 4.63 -7.22
N SER A 212 -6.86 3.35 -7.13
CA SER A 212 -6.90 2.60 -5.87
C SER A 212 -5.92 3.15 -4.83
N PHE A 213 -4.76 3.60 -5.27
CA PHE A 213 -3.77 4.25 -4.42
C PHE A 213 -4.30 5.61 -3.93
N PHE A 214 -4.78 6.48 -4.83
CA PHE A 214 -5.31 7.79 -4.44
C PHE A 214 -6.52 7.69 -3.53
N ALA A 215 -7.44 6.75 -3.79
CA ALA A 215 -8.53 6.47 -2.86
C ALA A 215 -8.03 6.07 -1.46
N THR A 216 -6.90 5.37 -1.40
CA THR A 216 -6.25 5.04 -0.12
C THR A 216 -5.67 6.28 0.54
N LEU A 217 -4.94 7.11 -0.20
CA LEU A 217 -4.37 8.37 0.28
C LEU A 217 -5.47 9.32 0.80
N GLU A 218 -6.56 9.44 0.05
CA GLU A 218 -7.73 10.24 0.45
C GLU A 218 -8.31 9.74 1.77
N CYS A 219 -8.74 8.47 1.82
CA CYS A 219 -9.42 7.92 2.99
C CYS A 219 -8.54 7.87 4.25
N GLU A 220 -7.25 7.58 4.08
CA GLU A 220 -6.35 7.32 5.21
C GLU A 220 -5.57 8.56 5.65
N LEU A 221 -5.47 9.60 4.81
CA LEU A 221 -4.75 10.83 5.13
C LEU A 221 -5.57 12.10 4.87
N LEU A 222 -5.99 12.36 3.61
CA LEU A 222 -6.50 13.67 3.21
C LEU A 222 -7.87 14.00 3.82
N ASP A 223 -8.79 13.03 3.88
CA ASP A 223 -10.11 13.20 4.51
C ASP A 223 -10.05 13.38 6.02
N ARG A 224 -8.94 12.99 6.64
CA ARG A 224 -8.74 13.00 8.08
C ARG A 224 -7.96 14.21 8.59
N ARG A 225 -7.40 15.02 7.68
CA ARG A 225 -6.59 16.19 8.01
C ARG A 225 -6.91 17.37 7.09
N ARG A 226 -6.78 18.57 7.64
CA ARG A 226 -6.82 19.83 6.87
C ARG A 226 -5.46 20.48 6.97
N PHE A 227 -4.88 20.86 5.84
CA PHE A 227 -3.56 21.44 5.77
C PHE A 227 -3.65 22.96 5.62
N ARG A 228 -2.95 23.69 6.48
CA ARG A 228 -2.87 25.15 6.40
C ARG A 228 -1.90 25.60 5.31
N THR A 229 -0.78 24.88 5.18
CA THR A 229 0.28 25.21 4.23
C THR A 229 0.63 24.00 3.36
N GLN A 230 1.22 24.29 2.20
CA GLN A 230 1.77 23.24 1.33
C GLN A 230 2.94 22.50 2.00
N ALA A 231 3.74 23.16 2.86
CA ALA A 231 4.81 22.53 3.61
C ALA A 231 4.27 21.46 4.59
N GLU A 232 3.19 21.78 5.30
CA GLU A 232 2.51 20.82 6.18
C GLU A 232 1.98 19.61 5.39
N ALA A 233 1.35 19.84 4.22
CA ALA A 233 0.87 18.78 3.34
C ALA A 233 2.03 17.90 2.84
N ARG A 234 3.16 18.50 2.40
CA ARG A 234 4.36 17.78 1.97
C ARG A 234 4.88 16.83 3.04
N MET A 235 5.03 17.32 4.28
CA MET A 235 5.51 16.49 5.39
C MET A 235 4.55 15.35 5.74
N ALA A 236 3.25 15.60 5.71
CA ALA A 236 2.25 14.58 5.98
C ALA A 236 2.22 13.49 4.90
N ILE A 237 2.31 13.86 3.62
CA ILE A 237 2.36 12.93 2.48
C ILE A 237 3.67 12.13 2.53
N PHE A 238 4.82 12.79 2.74
CA PHE A 238 6.11 12.12 2.91
C PHE A 238 6.04 11.06 4.03
N SER A 239 5.56 11.44 5.21
CA SER A 239 5.38 10.51 6.33
C SER A 239 4.39 9.39 6.02
N PHE A 240 3.39 9.65 5.19
CA PHE A 240 2.46 8.63 4.76
C PHE A 240 3.11 7.64 3.79
N LEU A 241 3.82 8.11 2.77
CA LEU A 241 4.41 7.27 1.74
C LEU A 241 5.58 6.44 2.28
N GLU A 242 6.57 7.09 2.90
CA GLU A 242 7.82 6.47 3.30
C GLU A 242 7.76 5.87 4.71
N GLY A 243 6.99 6.47 5.60
CA GLY A 243 6.89 6.00 6.99
C GLY A 243 5.74 5.02 7.24
N TRP A 244 4.76 4.94 6.36
CA TRP A 244 3.60 4.08 6.59
C TRP A 244 3.24 3.21 5.38
N TYR A 245 2.90 3.79 4.23
CA TYR A 245 2.36 3.07 3.08
C TYR A 245 3.31 1.98 2.59
N ASN A 246 4.54 2.34 2.25
CA ASN A 246 5.52 1.39 1.72
C ASN A 246 5.97 0.34 2.75
N PRO A 247 6.38 0.71 3.99
CA PRO A 247 6.94 -0.25 4.94
C PRO A 247 5.90 -1.05 5.72
N HIS A 248 4.71 -0.52 5.98
CA HIS A 248 3.81 -1.11 6.98
C HIS A 248 2.40 -1.40 6.49
N ARG A 249 1.88 -0.60 5.52
CA ARG A 249 0.48 -0.74 5.14
C ARG A 249 0.21 -2.05 4.42
N ARG A 250 -0.70 -2.85 4.97
CA ARG A 250 -1.11 -4.14 4.40
C ARG A 250 -2.03 -4.01 3.20
N HIS A 251 -1.77 -4.78 2.16
CA HIS A 251 -2.56 -4.81 0.93
C HIS A 251 -3.16 -6.20 0.68
N SER A 252 -4.49 -6.27 0.55
CA SER A 252 -5.18 -7.54 0.30
C SER A 252 -4.80 -8.17 -1.04
N SER A 253 -4.46 -7.36 -2.04
CA SER A 253 -4.07 -7.82 -3.38
C SER A 253 -2.72 -8.55 -3.44
N ILE A 254 -1.86 -8.35 -2.44
CA ILE A 254 -0.55 -8.98 -2.30
C ILE A 254 -0.46 -9.80 -1.00
N GLY A 255 -1.54 -10.51 -0.65
CA GLY A 255 -1.55 -11.43 0.49
C GLY A 255 -1.48 -10.77 1.87
N TYR A 256 -1.89 -9.51 1.98
CA TYR A 256 -1.80 -8.72 3.20
C TYR A 256 -0.37 -8.42 3.66
N ASP A 257 0.62 -8.52 2.79
CA ASP A 257 1.93 -7.94 3.04
C ASP A 257 1.91 -6.41 2.83
N SER A 258 2.86 -5.70 3.42
CA SER A 258 3.20 -4.37 2.96
C SER A 258 4.04 -4.45 1.69
N PRO A 259 4.08 -3.39 0.85
CA PRO A 259 4.89 -3.38 -0.37
C PRO A 259 6.34 -3.82 -0.14
N VAL A 260 6.99 -3.29 0.88
CA VAL A 260 8.38 -3.66 1.22
C VAL A 260 8.51 -5.10 1.71
N GLN A 261 7.56 -5.60 2.53
CA GLN A 261 7.58 -6.98 3.00
C GLN A 261 7.37 -7.96 1.84
N PHE A 262 6.44 -7.62 0.93
CA PHE A 262 6.18 -8.42 -0.26
C PHE A 262 7.43 -8.54 -1.14
N GLU A 263 8.10 -7.45 -1.46
CA GLU A 263 9.36 -7.47 -2.23
C GLU A 263 10.47 -8.28 -1.54
N ARG A 264 10.66 -8.08 -0.22
CA ARG A 264 11.67 -8.84 0.54
C ARG A 264 11.42 -10.36 0.48
N ARG A 265 10.17 -10.78 0.70
CA ARG A 265 9.81 -12.20 0.67
C ARG A 265 10.08 -12.84 -0.69
N HIS A 266 9.79 -12.14 -1.77
CA HIS A 266 9.95 -12.66 -3.12
C HIS A 266 11.38 -12.54 -3.65
N ARG A 267 12.18 -11.56 -3.18
CA ARG A 267 13.60 -11.48 -3.52
C ARG A 267 14.35 -12.72 -3.05
N THR A 268 14.13 -13.16 -1.82
CA THR A 268 14.73 -14.39 -1.28
C THR A 268 14.31 -15.64 -2.07
N ALA A 269 13.11 -15.62 -2.70
CA ALA A 269 12.63 -16.72 -3.54
C ALA A 269 13.22 -16.68 -4.98
N LEU A 270 13.65 -15.49 -5.45
CA LEU A 270 14.22 -15.26 -6.77
C LEU A 270 15.76 -15.40 -6.81
N GLU A 271 16.42 -15.28 -5.66
CA GLU A 271 17.86 -15.58 -5.56
C GLU A 271 18.05 -17.10 -5.71
N PRO A 272 18.81 -17.59 -6.75
CA PRO A 272 19.09 -19.02 -6.87
C PRO A 272 19.77 -19.47 -5.58
N ARG A 273 19.29 -20.57 -5.02
CA ARG A 273 19.95 -21.27 -3.93
C ARG A 273 21.32 -21.69 -4.44
N ILE A 274 22.34 -20.92 -4.14
CA ILE A 274 23.73 -21.33 -4.36
C ILE A 274 23.93 -22.45 -3.36
N GLU A 275 23.75 -23.68 -3.82
CA GLU A 275 24.17 -24.87 -3.08
C GLU A 275 25.69 -24.70 -2.84
N LYS A 276 26.07 -24.53 -1.59
CA LYS A 276 27.43 -24.73 -1.15
C LYS A 276 27.76 -26.21 -1.38
N THR A 277 28.26 -26.52 -2.56
CA THR A 277 28.99 -27.76 -2.75
C THR A 277 30.27 -27.63 -1.95
N ASP A 278 30.25 -28.16 -0.75
CA ASP A 278 31.45 -28.45 0.02
C ASP A 278 32.31 -29.39 -0.83
N ARG A 279 33.30 -28.81 -1.47
CA ARG A 279 34.40 -29.58 -2.01
C ARG A 279 35.29 -30.04 -0.85
N VAL A 280 34.91 -31.17 -0.27
CA VAL A 280 35.83 -32.03 0.45
C VAL A 280 36.53 -32.86 -0.61
N GLY A 281 37.77 -32.55 -0.85
CA GLY A 281 38.63 -33.26 -1.76
C GLY A 281 40.06 -32.88 -1.44
N SER A 282 40.62 -33.43 -0.36
CA SER A 282 42.05 -33.44 -0.09
C SER A 282 42.71 -34.41 -1.06
N PRO A 283 43.79 -34.05 -1.78
CA PRO A 283 44.60 -35.03 -2.49
C PRO A 283 45.56 -35.71 -1.51
N GLU A 284 45.50 -37.05 -1.46
CA GLU A 284 46.48 -37.91 -0.81
C GLU A 284 47.85 -37.67 -1.46
N SER A 285 48.84 -37.38 -0.59
CA SER A 285 50.24 -37.36 -0.94
C SER A 285 50.75 -38.77 -1.08
N HIS A 286 51.15 -39.20 -2.27
CA HIS A 286 51.94 -40.40 -2.52
C HIS A 286 53.40 -40.06 -2.25
N ASP A 287 53.93 -40.58 -1.16
CA ASP A 287 55.38 -40.67 -0.90
C ASP A 287 56.02 -41.65 -1.88
N LEU A 288 56.95 -41.13 -2.67
CA LEU A 288 57.89 -41.91 -3.45
C LEU A 288 59.19 -42.04 -2.66
N VAL A 289 59.49 -43.25 -2.25
CA VAL A 289 60.81 -43.64 -1.68
C VAL A 289 61.80 -43.89 -2.82
N PRO A 290 63.02 -43.35 -2.78
CA PRO A 290 64.06 -43.66 -3.76
C PRO A 290 64.85 -44.93 -3.33
N ALA A 291 65.21 -45.72 -4.35
CA ALA A 291 66.24 -46.74 -4.30
C ALA A 291 67.62 -46.16 -4.64
#